data_a27ed07536206aaf5eee1092f3b4890c
#
_entry.id   a27ed07536206aaf5eee1092f3b4890c
#
_cell.length_a   1.000
_cell.length_b   1.000
_cell.length_c   1.000
_cell.angle_alpha   90.00
_cell.angle_beta   90.00
_cell.angle_gamma   90.00
#
_symmetry.space_group_name_H-M   'P 1'
#
loop_
_entity.id
_entity.type
_entity.pdbx_description
1 polymer ?
#
loop_
_entity_poly.entity_id
_entity_poly.type
_entity_poly.pdbx_seq_one_letter_code
_entity_poly.pdbx_strand_id
1 'polypeptide(L)'
;MTPSSADTSARRVPVSSMLAAWSAHDWRGGVHVDDLASLDRLVIRTLNSTYEIILVAADSAQILVRGGAFFPVFTPARLAGSSLGGAFLKLRSVHVGFRLEIGTERGVVVTSPVRSVERAAASTDIM
;
A
#
# COMPACT_ATOMS: atom_id res chain seq x y z
N MET A 1 13.26 22.84 -14.12
CA MET A 1 13.03 22.66 -13.52
C MET A 1 12.66 22.93 -13.02
N THR A 2 12.63 22.55 -13.51
CA THR A 2 12.32 22.60 -12.83
C THR A 2 11.70 22.78 -12.22
N PRO A 3 11.51 22.70 -12.36
CA PRO A 3 10.96 22.80 -11.85
C PRO A 3 10.35 23.13 -11.34
N SER A 4 10.09 23.21 -11.46
CA SER A 4 9.63 23.30 -10.88
C SER A 4 9.08 23.39 -10.17
N SER A 5 8.93 23.67 -10.24
CA SER A 5 8.60 23.57 -9.53
C SER A 5 8.23 23.53 -8.71
N ALA A 6 8.11 23.63 -8.71
CA ALA A 6 7.97 23.32 -7.89
C ALA A 6 7.71 23.16 -7.08
N ASP A 7 7.74 22.80 -6.94
CA ASP A 7 7.78 22.36 -6.15
C ASP A 7 7.52 22.15 -5.38
N THR A 8 7.47 22.30 -5.37
CA THR A 8 7.59 21.95 -4.67
C THR A 8 7.67 21.63 -4.06
N SER A 9 7.62 21.93 -3.80
CA SER A 9 8.05 21.45 -3.37
C SER A 9 8.52 20.99 -3.23
N ALA A 10 7.57 21.85 -2.76
CA ALA A 10 8.59 21.12 -2.24
C ALA A 10 9.65 20.73 -3.17
N ARG A 11 10.57 20.54 -2.64
CA ARG A 11 11.60 20.06 -3.42
C ARG A 11 11.18 18.85 -4.21
N ARG A 12 11.23 18.98 -5.43
CA ARG A 12 10.77 17.94 -6.31
C ARG A 12 11.92 17.02 -6.70
N VAL A 13 11.69 15.70 -6.57
CA VAL A 13 12.66 14.70 -7.01
C VAL A 13 12.54 14.57 -8.54
N PRO A 14 13.65 14.58 -9.29
CA PRO A 14 13.58 14.38 -10.73
C PRO A 14 12.95 13.04 -11.09
N VAL A 15 12.17 13.02 -12.17
CA VAL A 15 11.48 11.81 -12.60
C VAL A 15 12.47 10.68 -12.90
N SER A 16 13.61 11.01 -13.50
CA SER A 16 14.61 10.00 -13.81
C SER A 16 15.14 9.31 -12.55
N SER A 17 15.34 10.07 -11.47
CA SER A 17 15.78 9.50 -10.20
C SER A 17 14.70 8.61 -9.58
N MET A 18 13.43 9.04 -9.67
CA MET A 18 12.33 8.25 -9.16
C MET A 18 12.20 6.95 -9.94
N LEU A 19 12.32 7.03 -11.27
CA LEU A 19 12.23 5.84 -12.11
C LEU A 19 13.38 4.88 -11.83
N ALA A 20 14.59 5.40 -11.63
CA ALA A 20 15.74 4.56 -11.31
C ALA A 20 15.55 3.85 -9.98
N ALA A 21 15.05 4.56 -8.97
CA ALA A 21 14.76 3.96 -7.67
C ALA A 21 13.69 2.88 -7.79
N TRP A 22 12.66 3.16 -8.57
CA TRP A 22 11.58 2.20 -8.82
C TRP A 22 12.11 0.94 -9.48
N SER A 23 12.93 1.11 -10.53
CA SER A 23 13.46 -0.03 -11.29
C SER A 23 14.45 -0.84 -10.48
N ALA A 24 15.18 -0.21 -9.56
CA ALA A 24 16.19 -0.88 -8.74
C ALA A 24 15.60 -1.59 -7.54
N HIS A 25 14.32 -1.35 -7.23
CA HIS A 25 13.70 -1.95 -6.06
C HIS A 25 13.59 -3.46 -6.20
N ASP A 26 13.83 -4.16 -5.10
CA ASP A 26 13.65 -5.61 -5.06
C ASP A 26 12.18 -5.92 -4.82
N TRP A 27 11.46 -6.14 -5.90
CA TRP A 27 10.02 -6.38 -5.83
C TRP A 27 9.67 -7.74 -5.21
N ARG A 28 10.67 -8.58 -4.95
CA ARG A 28 10.42 -9.85 -4.26
C ARG A 28 10.22 -9.67 -2.77
N GLY A 29 10.57 -8.50 -2.24
CA GLY A 29 10.42 -8.22 -0.82
C GLY A 29 9.05 -7.76 -0.39
N GLY A 30 8.02 -7.95 -1.21
CA GLY A 30 6.66 -7.53 -0.91
C GLY A 30 5.68 -8.67 -1.01
N VAL A 31 4.39 -8.29 -0.92
CA VAL A 31 3.27 -9.23 -1.01
C VAL A 31 2.37 -8.78 -2.15
N HIS A 32 2.06 -9.70 -3.05
CA HIS A 32 1.11 -9.46 -4.14
C HIS A 32 -0.22 -10.12 -3.81
N VAL A 33 -1.31 -9.44 -4.12
CA VAL A 33 -2.65 -9.94 -3.81
C VAL A 33 -2.88 -11.32 -4.43
N ASP A 34 -2.35 -11.56 -5.62
CA ASP A 34 -2.56 -12.83 -6.30
C ASP A 34 -1.93 -14.00 -5.57
N ASP A 35 -1.03 -13.74 -4.63
CA ASP A 35 -0.39 -14.80 -3.83
C ASP A 35 -1.13 -15.06 -2.53
N LEU A 36 -2.27 -14.41 -2.33
CA LEU A 36 -3.04 -14.54 -1.09
C LEU A 36 -4.31 -15.33 -1.35
N ALA A 37 -4.78 -16.00 -0.30
CA ALA A 37 -6.09 -16.64 -0.30
C ALA A 37 -7.12 -15.74 0.36
N SER A 38 -8.39 -16.02 0.08
CA SER A 38 -9.49 -15.29 0.74
C SER A 38 -9.35 -15.42 2.25
N LEU A 39 -9.57 -14.31 2.93
CA LEU A 39 -9.48 -14.16 4.39
C LEU A 39 -8.06 -14.21 4.93
N ASP A 40 -7.06 -14.30 4.08
CA ASP A 40 -5.69 -14.06 4.53
C ASP A 40 -5.58 -12.65 5.09
N ARG A 41 -4.72 -12.51 6.08
CA ARG A 41 -4.56 -11.25 6.81
C ARG A 41 -3.15 -10.73 6.63
N LEU A 42 -3.07 -9.43 6.42
CA LEU A 42 -1.79 -8.71 6.42
C LEU A 42 -1.78 -7.72 7.56
N VAL A 43 -0.66 -7.62 8.25
CA VAL A 43 -0.40 -6.54 9.19
C VAL A 43 0.70 -5.70 8.57
N ILE A 44 0.38 -4.45 8.27
CA ILE A 44 1.28 -3.55 7.57
C ILE A 44 1.61 -2.39 8.48
N ARG A 45 2.90 -2.24 8.79
CA ARG A 45 3.36 -1.11 9.58
C ARG A 45 3.97 -0.09 8.64
N THR A 46 3.46 1.12 8.73
CA THR A 46 4.02 2.25 8.00
C THR A 46 4.77 3.15 8.98
N LEU A 47 5.37 4.21 8.47
CA LEU A 47 6.08 5.16 9.33
C LEU A 47 5.17 5.70 10.44
N ASN A 48 3.91 5.97 10.13
CA ASN A 48 3.02 6.66 11.07
C ASN A 48 1.93 5.79 11.67
N SER A 49 1.63 4.62 11.08
CA SER A 49 0.44 3.87 11.47
C SER A 49 0.63 2.38 11.25
N THR A 50 -0.27 1.60 11.82
CA THR A 50 -0.36 0.17 11.57
C THR A 50 -1.73 -0.12 10.98
N TYR A 51 -1.74 -0.91 9.91
CA TYR A 51 -2.97 -1.30 9.23
C TYR A 51 -3.12 -2.80 9.26
N GLU A 52 -4.35 -3.25 9.49
CA GLU A 52 -4.73 -4.65 9.35
C GLU A 52 -5.58 -4.77 8.10
N ILE A 53 -5.24 -5.71 7.24
CA ILE A 53 -5.97 -5.93 6.00
C ILE A 53 -6.39 -7.38 5.94
N ILE A 54 -7.66 -7.61 5.60
CA ILE A 54 -8.20 -8.94 5.36
C ILE A 54 -8.63 -8.98 3.90
N LEU A 55 -8.11 -9.95 3.15
CA LEU A 55 -8.48 -10.08 1.75
C LEU A 55 -9.88 -10.67 1.64
N VAL A 56 -10.76 -9.98 0.91
CA VAL A 56 -12.12 -10.44 0.68
C VAL A 56 -12.21 -11.15 -0.66
N ALA A 57 -11.72 -10.53 -1.72
CA ALA A 57 -11.78 -11.09 -3.06
C ALA A 57 -10.51 -10.73 -3.82
N ALA A 58 -9.74 -11.76 -4.18
CA ALA A 58 -8.43 -11.54 -4.79
C ALA A 58 -8.56 -10.94 -6.20
N ASP A 59 -9.54 -11.37 -6.97
CA ASP A 59 -9.68 -10.94 -8.35
C ASP A 59 -9.94 -9.45 -8.48
N SER A 60 -10.61 -8.85 -7.50
CA SER A 60 -10.92 -7.41 -7.50
C SER A 60 -10.08 -6.66 -6.47
N ALA A 61 -9.20 -7.34 -5.75
CA ALA A 61 -8.39 -6.79 -4.68
C ALA A 61 -9.24 -6.12 -3.59
N GLN A 62 -10.45 -6.65 -3.36
CA GLN A 62 -11.32 -6.14 -2.31
C GLN A 62 -10.82 -6.59 -0.96
N ILE A 63 -10.81 -5.67 -0.02
CA ILE A 63 -10.27 -5.89 1.32
C ILE A 63 -11.18 -5.27 2.36
N LEU A 64 -10.97 -5.70 3.61
CA LEU A 64 -11.39 -4.97 4.79
C LEU A 64 -10.13 -4.40 5.41
N VAL A 65 -10.14 -3.12 5.73
CA VAL A 65 -8.95 -2.46 6.28
C VAL A 65 -9.32 -1.73 7.57
N ARG A 66 -8.42 -1.82 8.53
CA ARG A 66 -8.53 -1.10 9.80
C ARG A 66 -7.16 -0.54 10.16
N GLY A 67 -7.12 0.68 10.66
CA GLY A 67 -5.88 1.30 11.13
C GLY A 67 -5.76 2.73 10.68
N GLY A 68 -4.79 3.42 11.25
CA GLY A 68 -4.55 4.82 10.94
C GLY A 68 -5.74 5.70 11.28
N ALA A 69 -5.68 6.93 10.81
CA ALA A 69 -6.73 7.92 11.11
C ALA A 69 -7.99 7.70 10.27
N PHE A 70 -7.86 7.03 9.12
CA PHE A 70 -8.97 6.91 8.18
C PHE A 70 -9.84 5.68 8.41
N PHE A 71 -9.33 4.67 9.11
CA PHE A 71 -10.04 3.40 9.26
C PHE A 71 -10.11 2.97 10.71
N PRO A 72 -10.97 3.64 11.51
CA PRO A 72 -11.08 3.27 12.94
C PRO A 72 -11.68 1.89 13.16
N VAL A 73 -12.43 1.38 12.19
CA VAL A 73 -12.98 0.02 12.21
C VAL A 73 -12.72 -0.61 10.86
N PHE A 74 -12.85 -1.93 10.77
CA PHE A 74 -12.72 -2.61 9.48
C PHE A 74 -13.69 -2.01 8.47
N THR A 75 -13.16 -1.55 7.37
CA THR A 75 -13.88 -0.79 6.35
C THR A 75 -13.64 -1.43 4.99
N PRO A 76 -14.70 -1.65 4.21
CA PRO A 76 -14.53 -2.15 2.85
C PRO A 76 -13.75 -1.16 2.00
N ALA A 77 -12.78 -1.68 1.25
CA ALA A 77 -11.93 -0.87 0.41
C ALA A 77 -11.31 -1.74 -0.66
N ARG A 78 -10.43 -1.17 -1.46
CA ARG A 78 -9.71 -1.91 -2.48
C ARG A 78 -8.23 -1.58 -2.36
N LEU A 79 -7.39 -2.61 -2.44
CA LEU A 79 -5.95 -2.42 -2.43
C LEU A 79 -5.52 -2.03 -3.85
N ALA A 80 -5.15 -0.77 -4.03
CA ALA A 80 -4.72 -0.30 -5.35
C ALA A 80 -3.27 -0.70 -5.62
N GLY A 81 -2.40 -0.54 -4.64
CA GLY A 81 -1.02 -0.97 -4.81
C GLY A 81 -0.03 -0.13 -4.05
N SER A 82 1.22 -0.20 -4.49
CA SER A 82 2.34 0.51 -3.88
C SER A 82 2.82 1.61 -4.80
N SER A 83 3.17 2.76 -4.25
CA SER A 83 3.59 3.89 -5.05
C SER A 83 4.66 4.71 -4.35
N LEU A 84 5.23 5.66 -5.10
CA LEU A 84 6.14 6.66 -4.57
C LEU A 84 5.37 7.96 -4.34
N GLY A 85 4.28 7.88 -3.58
CA GLY A 85 3.50 9.08 -3.28
C GLY A 85 2.65 9.54 -4.45
N GLY A 86 1.96 8.62 -5.11
CA GLY A 86 1.10 8.92 -6.24
C GLY A 86 1.76 8.77 -7.59
N ALA A 87 3.05 8.39 -7.62
CA ALA A 87 3.78 8.16 -8.87
C ALA A 87 4.19 6.70 -8.96
N PHE A 88 4.12 6.13 -10.15
CA PHE A 88 4.61 4.78 -10.43
C PHE A 88 3.93 3.72 -9.55
N LEU A 89 2.65 3.53 -9.74
CA LEU A 89 1.88 2.57 -8.97
C LEU A 89 2.21 1.14 -9.38
N LYS A 90 2.60 0.31 -8.41
CA LYS A 90 2.73 -1.13 -8.59
C LYS A 90 1.42 -1.76 -8.12
N LEU A 91 0.62 -2.21 -9.07
CA LEU A 91 -0.74 -2.63 -8.81
C LEU A 91 -0.81 -3.86 -7.90
N ARG A 92 -1.81 -3.88 -7.03
CA ARG A 92 -2.23 -5.05 -6.26
C ARG A 92 -1.11 -5.63 -5.40
N SER A 93 -0.22 -4.75 -4.88
CA SER A 93 0.92 -5.22 -4.11
C SER A 93 1.23 -4.28 -2.95
N VAL A 94 1.95 -4.82 -1.96
CA VAL A 94 2.44 -4.07 -0.81
C VAL A 94 3.93 -4.32 -0.73
N HIS A 95 4.73 -3.25 -0.78
CA HIS A 95 6.18 -3.36 -0.73
C HIS A 95 6.77 -2.42 0.29
N VAL A 96 7.74 -2.92 1.06
CA VAL A 96 8.48 -2.11 2.02
C VAL A 96 9.20 -0.99 1.27
N GLY A 97 9.16 0.20 1.82
CA GLY A 97 9.80 1.37 1.25
C GLY A 97 8.88 2.23 0.40
N PHE A 98 7.72 1.72 0.03
CA PHE A 98 6.76 2.46 -0.77
C PHE A 98 5.50 2.75 0.02
N ARG A 99 4.71 3.71 -0.46
CA ARG A 99 3.44 4.05 0.17
C ARG A 99 2.36 3.12 -0.34
N LEU A 100 1.41 2.79 0.53
CA LEU A 100 0.29 1.96 0.18
C LEU A 100 -0.86 2.84 -0.26
N GLU A 101 -1.49 2.49 -1.38
CA GLU A 101 -2.66 3.21 -1.87
C GLU A 101 -3.90 2.33 -1.73
N ILE A 102 -4.89 2.88 -1.05
CA ILE A 102 -6.13 2.18 -0.71
C ILE A 102 -7.29 2.97 -1.28
N GLY A 103 -8.05 2.36 -2.18
CA GLY A 103 -9.21 3.00 -2.79
C GLY A 103 -10.44 2.84 -1.93
N THR A 104 -11.14 3.94 -1.65
CA THR A 104 -12.38 3.94 -0.89
C THR A 104 -13.46 4.69 -1.68
N GLU A 105 -14.68 4.65 -1.17
CA GLU A 105 -15.76 5.42 -1.77
C GLU A 105 -15.50 6.91 -1.77
N ARG A 106 -14.66 7.38 -0.86
CA ARG A 106 -14.36 8.80 -0.71
C ARG A 106 -13.10 9.21 -1.46
N GLY A 107 -12.45 8.27 -2.12
CA GLY A 107 -11.22 8.54 -2.85
C GLY A 107 -10.10 7.63 -2.39
N VAL A 108 -8.88 7.99 -2.73
CA VAL A 108 -7.70 7.18 -2.46
C VAL A 108 -7.03 7.67 -1.19
N VAL A 109 -6.74 6.74 -0.28
CA VAL A 109 -5.92 7.00 0.90
C VAL A 109 -4.51 6.56 0.57
N VAL A 110 -3.54 7.46 0.72
CA VAL A 110 -2.13 7.17 0.51
C VAL A 110 -1.45 7.20 1.87
N THR A 111 -0.86 6.08 2.25
CA THR A 111 -0.25 5.97 3.58
C THR A 111 1.16 6.55 3.59
N SER A 112 1.75 6.65 4.78
CA SER A 112 3.20 6.85 4.89
C SER A 112 3.91 5.59 4.40
N PRO A 113 5.23 5.67 4.15
CA PRO A 113 5.95 4.51 3.61
C PRO A 113 5.86 3.28 4.49
N VAL A 114 5.68 2.14 3.85
CA VAL A 114 5.59 0.84 4.52
C VAL A 114 6.96 0.46 5.07
N ARG A 115 6.97 0.04 6.34
CA ARG A 115 8.18 -0.37 7.05
C ARG A 115 8.24 -1.89 7.19
N SER A 116 7.10 -2.56 7.32
CA SER A 116 7.07 -4.00 7.42
C SER A 116 5.72 -4.53 6.97
N VAL A 117 5.72 -5.76 6.49
CA VAL A 117 4.52 -6.49 6.10
C VAL A 117 4.62 -7.87 6.71
N GLU A 118 3.60 -8.26 7.47
CA GLU A 118 3.50 -9.60 8.03
C GLU A 118 2.25 -10.25 7.48
N ARG A 119 2.39 -11.46 6.98
CA ARG A 119 1.26 -12.22 6.46
C ARG A 119 0.86 -13.29 7.46
N ALA A 120 -0.44 -13.41 7.68
CA ALA A 120 -1.02 -14.50 8.45
C ALA A 120 -2.07 -15.18 7.59
N ALA A 121 -2.08 -16.50 7.60
CA ALA A 121 -3.13 -17.24 6.91
C ALA A 121 -4.47 -16.96 7.56
N ALA A 122 -5.55 -17.31 6.85
CA ALA A 122 -6.90 -17.18 7.38
C ALA A 122 -6.94 -17.82 8.77
N SER A 123 -7.47 -17.06 9.72
CA SER A 123 -7.43 -17.50 11.10
C SER A 123 -8.53 -18.51 11.39
N THR A 124 -8.15 -19.61 12.01
CA THR A 124 -9.12 -20.57 12.52
C THR A 124 -9.35 -20.40 14.00
N ASP A 125 -8.61 -19.55 14.64
CA ASP A 125 -8.73 -19.34 16.07
C ASP A 125 -9.81 -18.33 16.43
N ILE A 126 -10.43 -17.73 15.46
CA ILE A 126 -11.52 -16.78 15.69
C ILE A 126 -12.86 -17.46 15.84
N MET A 127 -12.88 -18.73 15.71
CA MET A 127 -14.14 -19.47 15.82
C MET A 127 -14.66 -19.53 17.22
#